data_319cea538361c2bb38a6c6145d28244c
#
_entry.id   319cea538361c2bb38a6c6145d28244c
#
_cell.length_a   1.000
_cell.length_b   1.000
_cell.length_c   1.000
_cell.angle_alpha   90.00
_cell.angle_beta   90.00
_cell.angle_gamma   90.00
#
_symmetry.space_group_name_H-M   'P 1'
#
loop_
_entity.id
_entity.type
_entity.pdbx_description
1 polymer ?
#
loop_
_entity_poly.entity_id
_entity_poly.type
_entity_poly.pdbx_seq_one_letter_code
_entity_poly.pdbx_strand_id
1 'polypeptide(L)'
;MSNAARRVFITGATSGIGEAIAQAFVRDGALVTSTGATEQEVQRASSVADNKCIDFRVLDVRDDAAVQSMVKGIGELDVVVNCAGVIQRSLELEAEAFASTVDINLNGTMRVCAAAREGLKARRGCIVNTASMLSFFGGGLVPGYSASKGGVAQLTKSLAIAYADDGIRVNAVAPGWIATPLTQALQDDPQRAAPILARTPMKRWGTPADIAGPVMFLASAQAQFVTGVILPVDGGYLIS
;
A
#
# COMPACT_ATOMS: atom_id res chain seq x y z
N MET A 1 -9.23 24.07 -18.75
CA MET A 1 -9.48 22.66 -18.39
C MET A 1 -9.98 22.67 -16.95
N SER A 2 -11.14 22.11 -16.67
CA SER A 2 -11.72 22.06 -15.32
C SER A 2 -10.74 21.33 -14.40
N ASN A 3 -10.24 22.02 -13.38
CA ASN A 3 -9.30 21.49 -12.39
C ASN A 3 -10.10 20.69 -11.33
N ALA A 4 -10.80 19.63 -11.78
CA ALA A 4 -11.52 18.76 -10.87
C ALA A 4 -10.50 18.08 -9.95
N ALA A 5 -10.79 18.06 -8.64
CA ALA A 5 -9.95 17.41 -7.64
C ALA A 5 -9.75 15.92 -8.01
N ARG A 6 -8.52 15.43 -7.84
CA ARG A 6 -8.20 14.01 -8.07
C ARG A 6 -8.99 13.14 -7.09
N ARG A 7 -9.50 12.02 -7.57
CA ARG A 7 -10.21 11.02 -6.75
C ARG A 7 -9.27 9.86 -6.44
N VAL A 8 -9.01 9.64 -5.17
CA VAL A 8 -8.02 8.68 -4.68
C VAL A 8 -8.69 7.67 -3.76
N PHE A 9 -8.43 6.40 -4.01
CA PHE A 9 -8.88 5.30 -3.15
C PHE A 9 -7.66 4.58 -2.55
N ILE A 10 -7.65 4.43 -1.20
CA ILE A 10 -6.53 3.85 -0.47
C ILE A 10 -7.03 2.78 0.47
N THR A 11 -6.55 1.54 0.34
CA THR A 11 -6.86 0.48 1.29
C THR A 11 -5.83 0.44 2.42
N GLY A 12 -6.26 0.08 3.65
CA GLY A 12 -5.37 -0.03 4.81
C GLY A 12 -4.75 1.31 5.23
N ALA A 13 -5.55 2.38 5.22
CA ALA A 13 -5.07 3.74 5.47
C ALA A 13 -5.52 4.34 6.82
N THR A 14 -5.92 3.50 7.77
CA THR A 14 -6.29 3.92 9.13
C THR A 14 -5.09 4.12 10.06
N SER A 15 -3.88 3.84 9.59
CA SER A 15 -2.63 4.05 10.34
C SER A 15 -1.40 3.97 9.44
N GLY A 16 -0.24 4.39 9.97
CA GLY A 16 1.07 4.13 9.40
C GLY A 16 1.28 4.67 7.99
N ILE A 17 1.77 3.82 7.09
CA ILE A 17 2.11 4.22 5.71
C ILE A 17 0.87 4.70 4.95
N GLY A 18 -0.23 3.93 5.01
CA GLY A 18 -1.45 4.27 4.29
C GLY A 18 -2.05 5.61 4.74
N GLU A 19 -2.08 5.87 6.04
CA GLU A 19 -2.54 7.14 6.62
C GLU A 19 -1.69 8.32 6.14
N ALA A 20 -0.37 8.19 6.19
CA ALA A 20 0.53 9.25 5.72
C ALA A 20 0.38 9.55 4.21
N ILE A 21 0.11 8.51 3.40
CA ILE A 21 -0.20 8.66 1.98
C ILE A 21 -1.54 9.40 1.81
N ALA A 22 -2.58 9.00 2.55
CA ALA A 22 -3.89 9.65 2.49
C ALA A 22 -3.80 11.15 2.84
N GLN A 23 -3.11 11.48 3.92
CA GLN A 23 -2.84 12.86 4.32
C GLN A 23 -2.05 13.64 3.25
N ALA A 24 -1.08 13.00 2.59
CA ALA A 24 -0.32 13.64 1.52
C ALA A 24 -1.23 14.00 0.32
N PHE A 25 -2.12 13.10 -0.08
CA PHE A 25 -3.09 13.37 -1.15
C PHE A 25 -4.10 14.47 -0.76
N VAL A 26 -4.58 14.49 0.49
CA VAL A 26 -5.47 15.56 0.99
C VAL A 26 -4.75 16.92 0.93
N ARG A 27 -3.49 16.99 1.38
CA ARG A 27 -2.69 18.24 1.28
C ARG A 27 -2.49 18.70 -0.15
N ASP A 28 -2.50 17.78 -1.12
CA ASP A 28 -2.43 18.08 -2.56
C ASP A 28 -3.80 18.38 -3.19
N GLY A 29 -4.86 18.51 -2.38
CA GLY A 29 -6.21 18.88 -2.82
C GLY A 29 -7.03 17.74 -3.41
N ALA A 30 -6.66 16.49 -3.18
CA ALA A 30 -7.42 15.33 -3.67
C ALA A 30 -8.63 15.01 -2.75
N LEU A 31 -9.65 14.40 -3.33
CA LEU A 31 -10.74 13.73 -2.62
C LEU A 31 -10.30 12.30 -2.31
N VAL A 32 -10.12 11.99 -1.03
CA VAL A 32 -9.55 10.73 -0.58
C VAL A 32 -10.60 9.89 0.13
N THR A 33 -10.86 8.69 -0.40
CA THR A 33 -11.58 7.62 0.30
C THR A 33 -10.56 6.59 0.77
N SER A 34 -10.56 6.30 2.07
CA SER A 34 -9.62 5.38 2.71
C SER A 34 -10.36 4.27 3.45
N THR A 35 -9.72 3.10 3.61
CA THR A 35 -10.38 2.01 4.33
C THR A 35 -9.53 1.42 5.44
N GLY A 36 -10.22 0.90 6.46
CA GLY A 36 -9.71 -0.01 7.48
C GLY A 36 -10.54 -1.29 7.48
N ALA A 37 -10.00 -2.35 8.06
CA ALA A 37 -10.67 -3.66 8.10
C ALA A 37 -11.82 -3.70 9.12
N THR A 38 -11.81 -2.83 10.14
CA THR A 38 -12.78 -2.83 11.23
C THR A 38 -13.33 -1.44 11.52
N GLU A 39 -14.54 -1.39 12.09
CA GLU A 39 -15.15 -0.15 12.56
C GLU A 39 -14.28 0.58 13.60
N GLN A 40 -13.63 -0.18 14.49
CA GLN A 40 -12.76 0.38 15.52
C GLN A 40 -11.54 1.11 14.89
N GLU A 41 -10.92 0.53 13.86
CA GLU A 41 -9.83 1.19 13.13
C GLU A 41 -10.30 2.48 12.47
N VAL A 42 -11.45 2.43 11.80
CA VAL A 42 -12.04 3.58 11.12
C VAL A 42 -12.40 4.69 12.11
N GLN A 43 -13.05 4.37 13.23
CA GLN A 43 -13.41 5.36 14.27
C GLN A 43 -12.16 6.04 14.85
N ARG A 44 -11.12 5.24 15.16
CA ARG A 44 -9.84 5.77 15.66
C ARG A 44 -9.21 6.73 14.64
N ALA A 45 -9.10 6.33 13.38
CA ALA A 45 -8.50 7.15 12.33
C ALA A 45 -9.30 8.45 12.10
N SER A 46 -10.63 8.38 12.09
CA SER A 46 -11.51 9.54 11.91
C SER A 46 -11.44 10.54 13.06
N SER A 47 -11.01 10.11 14.26
CA SER A 47 -10.87 11.00 15.42
C SER A 47 -9.59 11.83 15.39
N VAL A 48 -8.63 11.51 14.52
CA VAL A 48 -7.38 12.26 14.37
C VAL A 48 -7.65 13.57 13.64
N ALA A 49 -7.17 14.70 14.17
CA ALA A 49 -7.47 16.04 13.63
C ALA A 49 -7.02 16.21 12.16
N ASP A 50 -5.86 15.67 11.81
CA ASP A 50 -5.28 15.75 10.46
C ASP A 50 -6.03 14.91 9.41
N ASN A 51 -6.94 14.04 9.86
CA ASN A 51 -7.68 13.11 9.01
C ASN A 51 -9.11 13.60 8.66
N LYS A 52 -9.53 14.78 9.11
CA LYS A 52 -10.91 15.28 8.95
C LYS A 52 -11.39 15.39 7.50
N CYS A 53 -10.48 15.51 6.55
CA CYS A 53 -10.78 15.58 5.11
C CYS A 53 -10.68 14.24 4.40
N ILE A 54 -10.52 13.13 5.14
CA ILE A 54 -10.46 11.78 4.58
C ILE A 54 -11.80 11.08 4.85
N ASP A 55 -12.41 10.53 3.80
CA ASP A 55 -13.60 9.69 3.90
C ASP A 55 -13.18 8.26 4.27
N PHE A 56 -13.28 7.92 5.56
CA PHE A 56 -12.93 6.58 6.03
C PHE A 56 -14.13 5.63 5.99
N ARG A 57 -13.91 4.44 5.45
CA ARG A 57 -14.92 3.38 5.35
C ARG A 57 -14.35 2.03 5.81
N VAL A 58 -15.24 1.15 6.28
CA VAL A 58 -14.85 -0.23 6.63
C VAL A 58 -14.82 -1.07 5.36
N LEU A 59 -13.72 -1.80 5.14
CA LEU A 59 -13.57 -2.74 4.04
C LEU A 59 -12.58 -3.84 4.42
N ASP A 60 -13.07 -5.08 4.47
CA ASP A 60 -12.20 -6.25 4.44
C ASP A 60 -11.91 -6.60 2.98
N VAL A 61 -10.66 -6.52 2.58
CA VAL A 61 -10.23 -6.81 1.20
C VAL A 61 -10.35 -8.29 0.80
N ARG A 62 -10.71 -9.17 1.76
CA ARG A 62 -11.03 -10.58 1.48
C ARG A 62 -12.44 -10.75 0.93
N ASP A 63 -13.34 -9.83 1.21
CA ASP A 63 -14.72 -9.85 0.73
C ASP A 63 -14.80 -9.21 -0.66
N ASP A 64 -14.83 -10.05 -1.70
CA ASP A 64 -14.87 -9.59 -3.09
C ASP A 64 -16.14 -8.77 -3.40
N ALA A 65 -17.29 -9.16 -2.86
CA ALA A 65 -18.55 -8.45 -3.08
C ALA A 65 -18.53 -7.06 -2.46
N ALA A 66 -17.97 -6.92 -1.25
CA ALA A 66 -17.79 -5.63 -0.58
C ALA A 66 -16.80 -4.74 -1.36
N VAL A 67 -15.68 -5.31 -1.85
CA VAL A 67 -14.70 -4.58 -2.68
C VAL A 67 -15.35 -4.05 -3.95
N GLN A 68 -16.06 -4.91 -4.70
CA GLN A 68 -16.75 -4.52 -5.93
C GLN A 68 -17.80 -3.42 -5.67
N SER A 69 -18.62 -3.58 -4.64
CA SER A 69 -19.66 -2.63 -4.26
C SER A 69 -19.07 -1.27 -3.90
N MET A 70 -18.02 -1.26 -3.06
CA MET A 70 -17.37 -0.02 -2.62
C MET A 70 -16.74 0.73 -3.77
N VAL A 71 -15.94 0.06 -4.59
CA VAL A 71 -15.23 0.70 -5.71
C VAL A 71 -16.22 1.21 -6.75
N LYS A 72 -17.28 0.43 -7.06
CA LYS A 72 -18.36 0.87 -7.95
C LYS A 72 -19.07 2.13 -7.39
N GLY A 73 -19.29 2.19 -6.09
CA GLY A 73 -19.90 3.35 -5.43
C GLY A 73 -19.04 4.62 -5.47
N ILE A 74 -17.71 4.49 -5.55
CA ILE A 74 -16.77 5.62 -5.74
C ILE A 74 -16.84 6.11 -7.21
N GLY A 75 -16.95 5.20 -8.17
CA GLY A 75 -17.01 5.49 -9.59
C GLY A 75 -15.65 5.75 -10.23
N GLU A 76 -15.47 6.87 -10.94
CA GLU A 76 -14.20 7.21 -11.59
C GLU A 76 -13.09 7.47 -10.58
N LEU A 77 -11.88 6.99 -10.87
CA LEU A 77 -10.70 7.08 -10.01
C LEU A 77 -9.47 7.57 -10.78
N ASP A 78 -8.72 8.47 -10.19
CA ASP A 78 -7.41 8.90 -10.72
C ASP A 78 -6.28 8.04 -10.15
N VAL A 79 -6.40 7.61 -8.86
CA VAL A 79 -5.35 6.86 -8.17
C VAL A 79 -5.98 5.80 -7.27
N VAL A 80 -5.39 4.61 -7.29
CA VAL A 80 -5.61 3.55 -6.29
C VAL A 80 -4.29 3.24 -5.61
N VAL A 81 -4.30 3.19 -4.27
CA VAL A 81 -3.13 2.78 -3.48
C VAL A 81 -3.50 1.58 -2.62
N ASN A 82 -2.84 0.46 -2.82
CA ASN A 82 -3.05 -0.76 -2.06
C ASN A 82 -2.05 -0.84 -0.90
N CYS A 83 -2.52 -0.45 0.32
CA CYS A 83 -1.73 -0.53 1.55
C CYS A 83 -2.27 -1.54 2.56
N ALA A 84 -3.46 -2.12 2.34
CA ALA A 84 -3.97 -3.18 3.21
C ALA A 84 -2.99 -4.36 3.25
N GLY A 85 -2.64 -4.79 4.46
CA GLY A 85 -1.74 -5.90 4.62
C GLY A 85 -1.44 -6.20 6.09
N VAL A 86 -1.14 -7.46 6.33
CA VAL A 86 -0.81 -8.00 7.64
C VAL A 86 0.51 -8.75 7.60
N ILE A 87 1.10 -8.93 8.78
CA ILE A 87 2.25 -9.80 9.02
C ILE A 87 1.99 -10.58 10.30
N GLN A 88 2.05 -11.89 10.23
CA GLN A 88 1.78 -12.80 11.35
C GLN A 88 3.07 -13.56 11.71
N ARG A 89 4.04 -12.81 12.23
CA ARG A 89 5.40 -13.32 12.53
C ARG A 89 5.34 -14.61 13.33
N SER A 90 6.08 -15.61 12.88
CA SER A 90 6.17 -16.99 13.38
C SER A 90 4.90 -17.83 13.15
N LEU A 91 3.70 -17.25 13.20
CA LEU A 91 2.45 -17.98 12.93
C LEU A 91 2.34 -18.43 11.47
N GLU A 92 2.93 -17.67 10.55
CA GLU A 92 2.92 -17.96 9.10
C GLU A 92 3.70 -19.24 8.71
N LEU A 93 4.37 -19.90 9.66
CA LEU A 93 4.92 -21.23 9.45
C LEU A 93 3.82 -22.32 9.44
N GLU A 94 2.62 -21.97 9.94
CA GLU A 94 1.43 -22.80 9.86
C GLU A 94 0.63 -22.45 8.60
N ALA A 95 0.10 -23.48 7.93
CA ALA A 95 -0.55 -23.34 6.63
C ALA A 95 -1.75 -22.38 6.64
N GLU A 96 -2.55 -22.37 7.71
CA GLU A 96 -3.72 -21.52 7.85
C GLU A 96 -3.33 -20.02 7.94
N ALA A 97 -2.37 -19.68 8.79
CA ALA A 97 -1.89 -18.31 8.93
C ALA A 97 -1.16 -17.83 7.66
N PHE A 98 -0.41 -18.73 7.00
CA PHE A 98 0.18 -18.46 5.69
C PHE A 98 -0.91 -18.10 4.66
N ALA A 99 -1.94 -18.95 4.52
CA ALA A 99 -3.03 -18.73 3.57
C ALA A 99 -3.78 -17.43 3.85
N SER A 100 -4.08 -17.14 5.12
CA SER A 100 -4.73 -15.90 5.55
C SER A 100 -3.90 -14.66 5.18
N THR A 101 -2.58 -14.70 5.42
CA THR A 101 -1.67 -13.59 5.06
C THR A 101 -1.63 -13.37 3.55
N VAL A 102 -1.55 -14.44 2.76
CA VAL A 102 -1.58 -14.36 1.29
C VAL A 102 -2.91 -13.82 0.78
N ASP A 103 -4.03 -14.26 1.37
CA ASP A 103 -5.36 -13.82 0.94
C ASP A 103 -5.58 -12.32 1.15
N ILE A 104 -5.13 -11.78 2.28
CA ILE A 104 -5.20 -10.34 2.56
C ILE A 104 -4.24 -9.57 1.64
N ASN A 105 -2.95 -9.93 1.66
CA ASN A 105 -1.89 -9.09 1.09
C ASN A 105 -1.84 -9.16 -0.44
N LEU A 106 -2.07 -10.34 -1.02
CA LEU A 106 -1.95 -10.57 -2.46
C LEU A 106 -3.31 -10.62 -3.14
N ASN A 107 -4.20 -11.53 -2.70
CA ASN A 107 -5.51 -11.67 -3.34
C ASN A 107 -6.36 -10.41 -3.12
N GLY A 108 -6.30 -9.82 -1.91
CA GLY A 108 -6.96 -8.54 -1.61
C GLY A 108 -6.48 -7.41 -2.52
N THR A 109 -5.16 -7.29 -2.74
CA THR A 109 -4.59 -6.35 -3.72
C THR A 109 -5.14 -6.60 -5.12
N MET A 110 -5.21 -7.85 -5.57
CA MET A 110 -5.75 -8.19 -6.90
C MET A 110 -7.24 -7.87 -7.01
N ARG A 111 -8.06 -8.20 -5.98
CA ARG A 111 -9.50 -7.86 -5.97
C ARG A 111 -9.73 -6.35 -6.16
N VAL A 112 -8.98 -5.52 -5.43
CA VAL A 112 -9.08 -4.06 -5.55
C VAL A 112 -8.61 -3.57 -6.92
N CYS A 113 -7.51 -4.08 -7.45
CA CYS A 113 -7.02 -3.73 -8.78
C CYS A 113 -8.06 -4.05 -9.87
N ALA A 114 -8.67 -5.24 -9.79
CA ALA A 114 -9.68 -5.68 -10.74
C ALA A 114 -10.96 -4.82 -10.67
N ALA A 115 -11.46 -4.57 -9.47
CA ALA A 115 -12.66 -3.75 -9.25
C ALA A 115 -12.47 -2.29 -9.73
N ALA A 116 -11.26 -1.73 -9.56
CA ALA A 116 -10.97 -0.35 -9.89
C ALA A 116 -10.67 -0.10 -11.38
N ARG A 117 -10.50 -1.15 -12.19
CA ARG A 117 -10.02 -1.04 -13.58
C ARG A 117 -10.87 -0.09 -14.41
N GLU A 118 -12.19 -0.23 -14.43
CA GLU A 118 -13.08 0.60 -15.24
C GLU A 118 -13.07 2.06 -14.81
N GLY A 119 -13.07 2.32 -13.48
CA GLY A 119 -12.97 3.69 -12.96
C GLY A 119 -11.64 4.37 -13.30
N LEU A 120 -10.53 3.62 -13.22
CA LEU A 120 -9.20 4.09 -13.59
C LEU A 120 -9.06 4.30 -15.10
N LYS A 121 -9.64 3.42 -15.92
CA LYS A 121 -9.65 3.54 -17.39
C LYS A 121 -10.32 4.84 -17.84
N ALA A 122 -11.45 5.20 -17.22
CA ALA A 122 -12.18 6.43 -17.53
C ALA A 122 -11.33 7.69 -17.32
N ARG A 123 -10.37 7.65 -16.39
CA ARG A 123 -9.51 8.76 -16.01
C ARG A 123 -8.05 8.62 -16.48
N ARG A 124 -7.70 7.51 -17.13
CA ARG A 124 -6.30 7.14 -17.43
C ARG A 124 -5.43 7.21 -16.18
N GLY A 125 -5.94 6.64 -15.09
CA GLY A 125 -5.38 6.74 -13.76
C GLY A 125 -4.18 5.83 -13.52
N CYS A 126 -3.86 5.62 -12.25
CA CYS A 126 -2.76 4.73 -11.88
C CYS A 126 -3.03 3.94 -10.60
N ILE A 127 -2.32 2.84 -10.46
CA ILE A 127 -2.27 2.00 -9.27
C ILE A 127 -0.86 2.07 -8.67
N VAL A 128 -0.77 2.25 -7.35
CA VAL A 128 0.47 2.09 -6.59
C VAL A 128 0.25 1.00 -5.54
N ASN A 129 0.93 -0.12 -5.70
CA ASN A 129 0.88 -1.24 -4.76
C ASN A 129 1.96 -1.11 -3.67
N THR A 130 1.73 -1.70 -2.51
CA THR A 130 2.73 -1.80 -1.44
C THR A 130 3.36 -3.17 -1.44
N ALA A 131 4.52 -3.29 -2.08
CA ALA A 131 5.43 -4.42 -2.01
C ALA A 131 6.23 -4.39 -0.68
N SER A 132 7.42 -4.89 -0.65
CA SER A 132 8.35 -4.86 0.49
C SER A 132 9.77 -5.14 -0.01
N MET A 133 10.80 -4.83 0.78
CA MET A 133 12.11 -5.42 0.57
C MET A 133 12.06 -6.96 0.58
N LEU A 134 11.09 -7.57 1.30
CA LEU A 134 10.85 -9.03 1.26
C LEU A 134 10.24 -9.52 -0.07
N SER A 135 10.01 -8.65 -1.03
CA SER A 135 9.76 -9.04 -2.42
C SER A 135 11.03 -9.50 -3.16
N PHE A 136 12.22 -9.22 -2.60
CA PHE A 136 13.52 -9.50 -3.21
C PHE A 136 14.31 -10.58 -2.47
N PHE A 137 14.04 -10.78 -1.17
CA PHE A 137 14.66 -11.83 -0.37
C PHE A 137 13.65 -12.39 0.67
N GLY A 138 13.97 -13.55 1.25
CA GLY A 138 13.08 -14.24 2.20
C GLY A 138 13.19 -13.72 3.63
N GLY A 139 12.09 -13.87 4.39
CA GLY A 139 12.06 -13.67 5.83
C GLY A 139 11.72 -14.98 6.54
N GLY A 140 12.66 -15.56 7.29
CA GLY A 140 12.52 -16.92 7.85
C GLY A 140 11.35 -17.11 8.80
N LEU A 141 10.82 -16.05 9.42
CA LEU A 141 9.69 -16.11 10.35
C LEU A 141 8.39 -15.58 9.74
N VAL A 142 8.40 -15.22 8.46
CA VAL A 142 7.27 -14.56 7.76
C VAL A 142 7.14 -15.06 6.31
N PRO A 143 7.03 -16.39 6.09
CA PRO A 143 7.00 -16.94 4.75
C PRO A 143 5.76 -16.52 3.95
N GLY A 144 4.60 -16.40 4.58
CA GLY A 144 3.36 -15.93 3.95
C GLY A 144 3.46 -14.46 3.53
N TYR A 145 4.02 -13.61 4.40
CA TYR A 145 4.27 -12.23 4.07
C TYR A 145 5.28 -12.10 2.91
N SER A 146 6.41 -12.81 2.97
CA SER A 146 7.42 -12.80 1.91
C SER A 146 6.85 -13.27 0.57
N ALA A 147 6.13 -14.39 0.57
CA ALA A 147 5.45 -14.92 -0.62
C ALA A 147 4.43 -13.92 -1.17
N SER A 148 3.59 -13.34 -0.30
CA SER A 148 2.59 -12.35 -0.70
C SER A 148 3.22 -11.10 -1.31
N LYS A 149 4.30 -10.57 -0.72
CA LYS A 149 4.97 -9.36 -1.22
C LYS A 149 5.80 -9.62 -2.48
N GLY A 150 6.38 -10.81 -2.63
CA GLY A 150 6.93 -11.30 -3.91
C GLY A 150 5.85 -11.40 -4.98
N GLY A 151 4.69 -11.96 -4.62
CA GLY A 151 3.50 -12.02 -5.48
C GLY A 151 3.01 -10.64 -5.92
N VAL A 152 2.91 -9.68 -4.99
CA VAL A 152 2.52 -8.28 -5.30
C VAL A 152 3.50 -7.62 -6.27
N ALA A 153 4.81 -7.85 -6.11
CA ALA A 153 5.81 -7.33 -7.04
C ALA A 153 5.60 -7.88 -8.46
N GLN A 154 5.34 -9.18 -8.58
CA GLN A 154 5.12 -9.80 -9.89
C GLN A 154 3.74 -9.45 -10.47
N LEU A 155 2.71 -9.37 -9.63
CA LEU A 155 1.38 -8.89 -9.99
C LEU A 155 1.43 -7.47 -10.57
N THR A 156 2.19 -6.58 -9.94
CA THR A 156 2.39 -5.19 -10.42
C THR A 156 2.90 -5.17 -11.86
N LYS A 157 3.90 -5.98 -12.19
CA LYS A 157 4.44 -6.07 -13.56
C LYS A 157 3.42 -6.62 -14.55
N SER A 158 2.71 -7.69 -14.17
CA SER A 158 1.69 -8.29 -15.01
C SER A 158 0.54 -7.34 -15.29
N LEU A 159 0.05 -6.62 -14.28
CA LEU A 159 -1.02 -5.64 -14.45
C LEU A 159 -0.55 -4.39 -15.22
N ALA A 160 0.71 -3.98 -15.08
CA ALA A 160 1.30 -2.91 -15.89
C ALA A 160 1.22 -3.21 -17.40
N ILE A 161 1.45 -4.48 -17.77
CA ILE A 161 1.31 -4.93 -19.15
C ILE A 161 -0.17 -5.01 -19.55
N ALA A 162 -1.00 -5.68 -18.73
CA ALA A 162 -2.39 -5.97 -19.06
C ALA A 162 -3.29 -4.73 -19.10
N TYR A 163 -2.95 -3.66 -18.38
CA TYR A 163 -3.75 -2.43 -18.29
C TYR A 163 -3.18 -1.28 -19.13
N ALA A 164 -2.08 -1.50 -19.83
CA ALA A 164 -1.41 -0.47 -20.65
C ALA A 164 -2.34 0.10 -21.74
N ASP A 165 -3.09 -0.76 -22.44
CA ASP A 165 -4.03 -0.34 -23.48
C ASP A 165 -5.22 0.46 -22.94
N ASP A 166 -5.53 0.30 -21.65
CA ASP A 166 -6.53 1.13 -20.96
C ASP A 166 -5.94 2.49 -20.50
N GLY A 167 -4.67 2.73 -20.72
CA GLY A 167 -3.96 3.93 -20.31
C GLY A 167 -3.66 3.98 -18.82
N ILE A 168 -3.75 2.84 -18.08
CA ILE A 168 -3.53 2.74 -16.65
C ILE A 168 -2.07 2.34 -16.39
N ARG A 169 -1.38 3.10 -15.53
CA ARG A 169 -0.05 2.75 -15.05
C ARG A 169 -0.17 1.97 -13.73
N VAL A 170 0.67 0.94 -13.56
CA VAL A 170 0.70 0.13 -12.33
C VAL A 170 2.13 0.02 -11.84
N ASN A 171 2.39 0.52 -10.64
CA ASN A 171 3.70 0.53 -10.00
C ASN A 171 3.60 0.04 -8.55
N ALA A 172 4.73 -0.17 -7.92
CA ALA A 172 4.78 -0.47 -6.48
C ALA A 172 5.91 0.29 -5.79
N VAL A 173 5.71 0.64 -4.54
CA VAL A 173 6.79 0.96 -3.61
C VAL A 173 7.15 -0.30 -2.81
N ALA A 174 8.43 -0.46 -2.48
CA ALA A 174 8.92 -1.53 -1.64
C ALA A 174 9.57 -0.94 -0.37
N PRO A 175 8.78 -0.71 0.70
CA PRO A 175 9.29 -0.14 1.94
C PRO A 175 10.32 -1.05 2.61
N GLY A 176 11.35 -0.43 3.20
CA GLY A 176 12.24 -1.06 4.16
C GLY A 176 11.66 -1.07 5.58
N TRP A 177 12.51 -0.80 6.55
CA TRP A 177 12.11 -0.72 7.95
C TRP A 177 11.54 0.67 8.26
N ILE A 178 10.23 0.76 8.33
CA ILE A 178 9.48 2.01 8.56
C ILE A 178 8.90 2.01 9.96
N ALA A 179 9.06 3.10 10.70
CA ALA A 179 8.50 3.32 12.02
C ALA A 179 6.97 3.47 11.93
N THR A 180 6.26 2.41 12.26
CA THR A 180 4.79 2.30 12.22
C THR A 180 4.32 1.45 13.40
N PRO A 181 3.02 1.45 13.73
CA PRO A 181 2.49 0.52 14.73
C PRO A 181 2.83 -0.95 14.45
N LEU A 182 2.92 -1.35 13.18
CA LEU A 182 3.28 -2.71 12.77
C LEU A 182 4.70 -3.11 13.20
N THR A 183 5.61 -2.17 13.27
CA THR A 183 7.03 -2.40 13.62
C THR A 183 7.39 -1.95 15.04
N GLN A 184 6.43 -1.46 15.83
CA GLN A 184 6.68 -0.86 17.14
C GLN A 184 7.45 -1.80 18.07
N ALA A 185 7.03 -3.06 18.19
CA ALA A 185 7.70 -4.06 19.03
C ALA A 185 9.17 -4.35 18.61
N LEU A 186 9.57 -4.00 17.38
CA LEU A 186 10.95 -4.09 16.92
C LEU A 186 11.76 -2.85 17.27
N GLN A 187 11.10 -1.68 17.24
CA GLN A 187 11.72 -0.41 17.58
C GLN A 187 12.01 -0.32 19.09
N ASP A 188 11.09 -0.86 19.90
CA ASP A 188 11.19 -0.84 21.36
C ASP A 188 12.22 -1.83 21.93
N ASP A 189 12.73 -2.75 21.09
CA ASP A 189 13.73 -3.74 21.46
C ASP A 189 15.10 -3.38 20.87
N PRO A 190 16.04 -2.81 21.67
CA PRO A 190 17.36 -2.41 21.18
C PRO A 190 18.18 -3.55 20.56
N GLN A 191 17.99 -4.80 21.05
CA GLN A 191 18.74 -5.96 20.52
C GLN A 191 18.26 -6.33 19.12
N ARG A 192 17.01 -6.07 18.80
CA ARG A 192 16.41 -6.30 17.47
C ARG A 192 16.57 -5.10 16.55
N ALA A 193 16.52 -3.89 17.08
CA ALA A 193 16.68 -2.64 16.32
C ALA A 193 18.13 -2.44 15.84
N ALA A 194 19.13 -2.72 16.70
CA ALA A 194 20.53 -2.46 16.39
C ALA A 194 21.04 -3.17 15.12
N PRO A 195 20.79 -4.47 14.89
CA PRO A 195 21.18 -5.13 13.64
C PRO A 195 20.50 -4.54 12.40
N ILE A 196 19.22 -4.13 12.52
CA ILE A 196 18.48 -3.49 11.42
C ILE A 196 19.15 -2.17 11.04
N LEU A 197 19.43 -1.32 12.03
CA LEU A 197 20.07 -0.03 11.82
C LEU A 197 21.52 -0.18 11.32
N ALA A 198 22.26 -1.17 11.85
CA ALA A 198 23.62 -1.45 11.41
C ALA A 198 23.69 -1.81 9.92
N ARG A 199 22.72 -2.59 9.44
CA ARG A 199 22.59 -2.97 8.02
C ARG A 199 22.03 -1.84 7.14
N THR A 200 21.21 -0.93 7.69
CA THR A 200 20.63 0.19 6.92
C THR A 200 21.69 1.26 6.65
N PRO A 201 22.12 1.55 5.41
CA PRO A 201 23.13 2.57 5.12
C PRO A 201 22.78 3.95 5.68
N MET A 202 21.51 4.38 5.60
CA MET A 202 21.06 5.66 6.15
C MET A 202 20.95 5.70 7.67
N LYS A 203 21.26 4.60 8.40
CA LYS A 203 21.37 4.49 9.85
C LYS A 203 20.16 5.00 10.66
N ARG A 204 18.98 4.97 10.07
CA ARG A 204 17.73 5.32 10.72
C ARG A 204 16.58 4.45 10.25
N TRP A 205 15.55 4.40 11.06
CA TRP A 205 14.24 3.96 10.59
C TRP A 205 13.70 4.96 9.55
N GLY A 206 13.05 4.45 8.52
CA GLY A 206 12.21 5.28 7.69
C GLY A 206 10.97 5.74 8.45
N THR A 207 10.34 6.80 8.00
CA THR A 207 9.05 7.28 8.49
C THR A 207 7.96 7.02 7.45
N PRO A 208 6.67 6.99 7.82
CA PRO A 208 5.59 6.92 6.83
C PRO A 208 5.67 8.02 5.76
N ALA A 209 6.17 9.21 6.10
CA ALA A 209 6.39 10.31 5.16
C ALA A 209 7.46 10.00 4.10
N ASP A 210 8.49 9.21 4.44
CA ASP A 210 9.50 8.76 3.47
C ASP A 210 8.89 7.88 2.37
N ILE A 211 7.75 7.24 2.63
CA ILE A 211 7.02 6.43 1.64
C ILE A 211 6.00 7.27 0.87
N ALA A 212 5.35 8.23 1.53
CA ALA A 212 4.32 9.04 0.90
C ALA A 212 4.87 9.85 -0.31
N GLY A 213 6.07 10.41 -0.20
CA GLY A 213 6.71 11.16 -1.31
C GLY A 213 6.86 10.33 -2.60
N PRO A 214 7.52 9.17 -2.57
CA PRO A 214 7.60 8.25 -3.71
C PRO A 214 6.24 7.83 -4.29
N VAL A 215 5.23 7.58 -3.45
CA VAL A 215 3.86 7.27 -3.91
C VAL A 215 3.26 8.46 -4.65
N MET A 216 3.38 9.67 -4.12
CA MET A 216 2.94 10.90 -4.77
C MET A 216 3.62 11.10 -6.13
N PHE A 217 4.94 10.85 -6.23
CA PHE A 217 5.67 10.87 -7.50
C PHE A 217 5.10 9.85 -8.50
N LEU A 218 4.97 8.58 -8.11
CA LEU A 218 4.44 7.52 -8.98
C LEU A 218 3.00 7.81 -9.44
N ALA A 219 2.22 8.51 -8.63
CA ALA A 219 0.84 8.94 -8.94
C ALA A 219 0.77 10.27 -9.71
N SER A 220 1.88 10.93 -9.99
CA SER A 220 1.92 12.24 -10.63
C SER A 220 2.10 12.17 -12.15
N ALA A 221 1.92 13.33 -12.80
CA ALA A 221 2.23 13.52 -14.22
C ALA A 221 3.74 13.36 -14.51
N GLN A 222 4.61 13.54 -13.55
CA GLN A 222 6.07 13.34 -13.71
C GLN A 222 6.44 11.87 -13.95
N ALA A 223 5.55 10.93 -13.57
CA ALA A 223 5.74 9.50 -13.74
C ALA A 223 4.99 8.92 -14.95
N GLN A 224 4.63 9.75 -15.97
CA GLN A 224 3.81 9.30 -17.10
C GLN A 224 4.43 8.16 -17.92
N PHE A 225 5.74 8.04 -17.94
CA PHE A 225 6.45 6.96 -18.64
C PHE A 225 7.00 5.89 -17.68
N VAL A 226 6.46 5.83 -16.44
CA VAL A 226 6.85 4.87 -15.41
C VAL A 226 5.70 3.90 -15.16
N THR A 227 5.87 2.64 -15.55
CA THR A 227 4.93 1.55 -15.26
C THR A 227 5.69 0.24 -15.05
N GLY A 228 5.19 -0.64 -14.17
CA GLY A 228 5.80 -1.91 -13.82
C GLY A 228 7.00 -1.82 -12.87
N VAL A 229 7.35 -0.65 -12.34
CA VAL A 229 8.48 -0.49 -11.42
C VAL A 229 8.12 -0.99 -10.02
N ILE A 230 9.09 -1.61 -9.37
CA ILE A 230 9.08 -1.90 -7.94
C ILE A 230 10.17 -1.02 -7.34
N LEU A 231 9.76 0.09 -6.73
CA LEU A 231 10.66 1.13 -6.22
C LEU A 231 11.04 0.86 -4.76
N PRO A 232 12.28 0.43 -4.44
CA PRO A 232 12.74 0.32 -3.07
C PRO A 232 12.78 1.70 -2.39
N VAL A 233 12.22 1.76 -1.17
CA VAL A 233 12.27 2.96 -0.30
C VAL A 233 12.67 2.45 1.09
N ASP A 234 13.96 2.16 1.27
CA ASP A 234 14.45 1.32 2.34
C ASP A 234 15.74 1.83 3.01
N GLY A 235 16.17 3.04 2.69
CA GLY A 235 17.41 3.60 3.21
C GLY A 235 18.68 2.85 2.79
N GLY A 236 18.60 2.08 1.69
CA GLY A 236 19.69 1.29 1.14
C GLY A 236 19.80 -0.12 1.73
N TYR A 237 18.83 -0.59 2.51
CA TYR A 237 18.86 -1.89 3.17
C TYR A 237 18.98 -3.06 2.17
N LEU A 238 18.38 -2.94 1.00
CA LEU A 238 18.36 -4.00 -0.01
C LEU A 238 19.72 -4.25 -0.67
N ILE A 239 20.54 -3.22 -0.76
CA ILE A 239 21.83 -3.25 -1.47
C ILE A 239 23.03 -3.46 -0.54
N SER A 240 22.82 -3.63 0.76
CA SER A 240 23.83 -3.78 1.80
C SER A 240 23.92 -5.22 2.34
#